data_9bce53788bb4a2fdb7ec692c3db214e3
#
_entry.id   9bce53788bb4a2fdb7ec692c3db214e3
#
_cell.length_a   1.000
_cell.length_b   1.000
_cell.length_c   1.000
_cell.angle_alpha   90.00
_cell.angle_beta   90.00
_cell.angle_gamma   90.00
#
_symmetry.space_group_name_H-M   'P 1'
#
loop_
_entity.id
_entity.type
_entity.pdbx_description
1 polymer ?
#
loop_
_entity_poly.entity_id
_entity_poly.type
_entity_poly.pdbx_seq_one_letter_code
_entity_poly.pdbx_strand_id
1 'polypeptide(L)'
;MDIIGIGYMGFETANLDAWREYGPQVMGFGIGKSPESDPQSLYFRIDDRRHRFAFHPGKVDRLAYIGWEAVGRMAFEDGLRKLEAAGVEFTRGDAAFCELRGVREVVRFRDPVGYQYELFYGQKWTPRSFIPGRPHSGFLADERGAGHVVLITPEYTPELERFLLDVMGFHWYGAGAGKGRTGFFRAKLNNHTSHDIAYGHGPGRMGVQHVGLFVRNVRDVGETYDIVRKRELPMMMTLGQHSQDPHLSFYHF
;
A
#
# COMPACT_ATOMS: atom_id res chain seq x y z
N MET A 1 -5.95 16.79 3.09
CA MET A 1 -6.95 15.76 3.44
C MET A 1 -6.58 15.12 4.77
N ASP A 2 -7.54 14.74 5.59
CA ASP A 2 -7.25 14.01 6.83
C ASP A 2 -7.25 12.50 6.54
N ILE A 3 -6.09 12.04 6.07
CA ILE A 3 -5.83 10.65 5.68
C ILE A 3 -5.14 9.93 6.83
N ILE A 4 -5.62 8.71 7.14
CA ILE A 4 -5.03 7.83 8.16
C ILE A 4 -3.75 7.16 7.62
N GLY A 5 -3.81 6.66 6.38
CA GLY A 5 -2.72 5.93 5.73
C GLY A 5 -3.24 5.12 4.55
N ILE A 6 -2.44 4.17 4.10
CA ILE A 6 -2.85 3.23 3.06
C ILE A 6 -3.81 2.21 3.66
N GLY A 7 -5.06 2.19 3.20
CA GLY A 7 -6.04 1.21 3.64
C GLY A 7 -5.90 -0.12 2.92
N TYR A 8 -5.64 -0.08 1.61
CA TYR A 8 -5.41 -1.26 0.78
C TYR A 8 -4.58 -0.94 -0.47
N MET A 9 -4.01 -1.97 -1.07
CA MET A 9 -3.36 -1.91 -2.38
C MET A 9 -3.87 -3.04 -3.28
N GLY A 10 -4.00 -2.76 -4.57
CA GLY A 10 -4.33 -3.74 -5.59
C GLY A 10 -3.19 -3.88 -6.59
N PHE A 11 -2.94 -5.12 -7.00
CA PHE A 11 -1.92 -5.49 -7.98
C PHE A 11 -2.54 -6.32 -9.10
N GLU A 12 -2.02 -6.22 -10.30
CA GLU A 12 -2.21 -7.22 -11.33
C GLU A 12 -1.00 -8.16 -11.33
N THR A 13 -1.24 -9.44 -11.61
CA THR A 13 -0.16 -10.43 -11.72
C THR A 13 -0.44 -11.47 -12.77
N ALA A 14 0.61 -11.92 -13.44
CA ALA A 14 0.53 -13.04 -14.38
C ALA A 14 0.52 -14.41 -13.68
N ASN A 15 0.81 -14.46 -12.36
CA ASN A 15 0.94 -15.72 -11.61
C ASN A 15 0.26 -15.65 -10.23
N LEU A 16 -1.08 -15.78 -10.22
CA LEU A 16 -1.86 -15.82 -8.97
C LEU A 16 -1.53 -17.03 -8.09
N ASP A 17 -1.16 -18.16 -8.68
CA ASP A 17 -0.88 -19.38 -7.91
C ASP A 17 0.42 -19.22 -7.10
N ALA A 18 1.42 -18.55 -7.65
CA ALA A 18 2.61 -18.20 -6.89
C ALA A 18 2.27 -17.31 -5.69
N TRP A 19 1.39 -16.31 -5.87
CA TRP A 19 0.93 -15.45 -4.77
C TRP A 19 0.09 -16.20 -3.74
N ARG A 20 -0.72 -17.18 -4.16
CA ARG A 20 -1.52 -18.03 -3.26
C ARG A 20 -0.65 -18.83 -2.29
N GLU A 21 0.54 -19.20 -2.71
CA GLU A 21 1.53 -19.87 -1.86
C GLU A 21 2.40 -18.86 -1.10
N TYR A 22 2.98 -17.90 -1.82
CA TYR A 22 3.94 -16.93 -1.26
C TYR A 22 3.33 -16.08 -0.14
N GLY A 23 2.13 -15.55 -0.35
CA GLY A 23 1.48 -14.70 0.64
C GLY A 23 1.37 -15.36 2.02
N PRO A 24 0.72 -16.53 2.15
CA PRO A 24 0.61 -17.22 3.43
C PRO A 24 1.93 -17.81 3.93
N GLN A 25 2.69 -18.48 3.09
CA GLN A 25 3.82 -19.31 3.53
C GLN A 25 5.12 -18.50 3.74
N VAL A 26 5.29 -17.40 3.03
CA VAL A 26 6.47 -16.53 3.19
C VAL A 26 6.11 -15.32 4.03
N MET A 27 5.10 -14.55 3.61
CA MET A 27 4.74 -13.29 4.26
C MET A 27 3.88 -13.46 5.51
N GLY A 28 3.21 -14.61 5.69
CA GLY A 28 2.29 -14.83 6.80
C GLY A 28 0.92 -14.19 6.59
N PHE A 29 0.56 -13.84 5.37
CA PHE A 29 -0.77 -13.28 5.05
C PHE A 29 -1.87 -14.29 5.29
N GLY A 30 -3.01 -13.83 5.80
CA GLY A 30 -4.23 -14.61 5.80
C GLY A 30 -4.95 -14.48 4.45
N ILE A 31 -5.53 -15.58 3.95
CA ILE A 31 -6.36 -15.53 2.75
C ILE A 31 -7.73 -14.93 3.13
N GLY A 32 -8.09 -13.84 2.47
CA GLY A 32 -9.40 -13.21 2.57
C GLY A 32 -10.43 -13.86 1.64
N LYS A 33 -11.72 -13.62 1.90
CA LYS A 33 -12.78 -14.03 0.99
C LYS A 33 -12.85 -13.08 -0.20
N SER A 34 -12.71 -13.59 -1.42
CA SER A 34 -12.94 -12.83 -2.64
C SER A 34 -14.40 -12.38 -2.72
N PRO A 35 -14.68 -11.15 -3.19
CA PRO A 35 -16.03 -10.72 -3.51
C PRO A 35 -16.67 -11.61 -4.58
N GLU A 36 -18.01 -11.77 -4.54
CA GLU A 36 -18.74 -12.54 -5.56
C GLU A 36 -18.60 -11.96 -6.98
N SER A 37 -18.41 -10.63 -7.05
CA SER A 37 -18.18 -9.91 -8.31
C SER A 37 -16.75 -10.04 -8.84
N ASP A 38 -15.81 -10.62 -8.06
CA ASP A 38 -14.40 -10.77 -8.43
C ASP A 38 -13.83 -12.11 -7.89
N PRO A 39 -14.43 -13.25 -8.24
CA PRO A 39 -14.07 -14.56 -7.68
C PRO A 39 -12.69 -15.05 -8.17
N GLN A 40 -12.18 -14.54 -9.28
CA GLN A 40 -10.90 -14.92 -9.86
C GLN A 40 -9.71 -14.25 -9.17
N SER A 41 -9.92 -13.15 -8.45
CA SER A 41 -8.85 -12.44 -7.76
C SER A 41 -8.55 -13.02 -6.38
N LEU A 42 -7.32 -12.82 -5.93
CA LEU A 42 -6.84 -13.26 -4.63
C LEU A 42 -6.76 -12.08 -3.67
N TYR A 43 -7.41 -12.23 -2.53
CA TYR A 43 -7.43 -11.20 -1.49
C TYR A 43 -6.69 -11.67 -0.25
N PHE A 44 -5.82 -10.80 0.29
CA PHE A 44 -5.07 -11.08 1.50
C PHE A 44 -5.41 -10.10 2.63
N ARG A 45 -5.34 -10.65 3.84
CA ARG A 45 -5.50 -9.95 5.10
C ARG A 45 -4.18 -9.94 5.87
N ILE A 46 -3.96 -8.86 6.60
CA ILE A 46 -2.89 -8.75 7.60
C ILE A 46 -3.45 -8.26 8.95
N ASP A 47 -4.76 -8.02 9.00
CA ASP A 47 -5.54 -7.62 10.17
C ASP A 47 -7.02 -8.05 10.01
N ASP A 48 -7.91 -7.49 10.83
CA ASP A 48 -9.33 -7.80 10.82
C ASP A 48 -10.15 -7.05 9.74
N ARG A 49 -9.53 -6.25 8.90
CA ARG A 49 -10.17 -5.68 7.71
C ARG A 49 -10.47 -6.78 6.69
N ARG A 50 -11.46 -6.53 5.82
CA ARG A 50 -11.87 -7.47 4.78
C ARG A 50 -10.70 -7.91 3.90
N HIS A 51 -9.82 -6.96 3.52
CA HIS A 51 -8.55 -7.19 2.86
C HIS A 51 -7.64 -5.97 3.01
N ARG A 52 -6.36 -6.19 2.81
CA ARG A 52 -5.35 -5.14 2.67
C ARG A 52 -4.64 -5.22 1.32
N PHE A 53 -4.57 -6.40 0.73
CA PHE A 53 -3.99 -6.60 -0.59
C PHE A 53 -4.95 -7.38 -1.47
N ALA A 54 -5.06 -6.95 -2.74
CA ALA A 54 -5.80 -7.66 -3.78
C ALA A 54 -4.85 -7.93 -4.95
N PHE A 55 -4.86 -9.15 -5.46
CA PHE A 55 -4.11 -9.55 -6.64
C PHE A 55 -5.09 -10.00 -7.71
N HIS A 56 -5.12 -9.28 -8.81
CA HIS A 56 -6.00 -9.52 -9.94
C HIS A 56 -5.25 -10.25 -11.05
N PRO A 57 -5.91 -11.14 -11.79
CA PRO A 57 -5.29 -11.76 -12.96
C PRO A 57 -4.93 -10.70 -14.00
N GLY A 58 -3.71 -10.72 -14.47
CA GLY A 58 -3.17 -9.77 -15.44
C GLY A 58 -2.13 -10.44 -16.35
N LYS A 59 -1.63 -9.67 -17.33
CA LYS A 59 -0.57 -10.15 -18.24
C LYS A 59 0.83 -9.83 -17.72
N VAL A 60 0.93 -8.87 -16.84
CA VAL A 60 2.19 -8.37 -16.25
C VAL A 60 1.97 -8.03 -14.78
N ASP A 61 3.05 -8.11 -14.02
CA ASP A 61 3.02 -7.71 -12.61
C ASP A 61 3.11 -6.18 -12.51
N ARG A 62 2.09 -5.57 -11.91
CA ARG A 62 2.05 -4.11 -11.71
C ARG A 62 1.14 -3.71 -10.57
N LEU A 63 1.40 -2.54 -10.01
CA LEU A 63 0.45 -1.88 -9.11
C LEU A 63 -0.77 -1.43 -9.93
N ALA A 64 -1.95 -1.82 -9.49
CA ALA A 64 -3.21 -1.43 -10.10
C ALA A 64 -3.79 -0.17 -9.44
N TYR A 65 -3.76 -0.10 -8.10
CA TYR A 65 -4.26 1.05 -7.34
C TYR A 65 -3.75 1.08 -5.91
N ILE A 66 -3.78 2.28 -5.30
CA ILE A 66 -3.55 2.52 -3.87
C ILE A 66 -4.80 3.17 -3.29
N GLY A 67 -5.37 2.57 -2.25
CA GLY A 67 -6.50 3.12 -1.51
C GLY A 67 -6.03 3.89 -0.26
N TRP A 68 -6.34 5.18 -0.20
CA TRP A 68 -6.06 6.08 0.92
C TRP A 68 -7.29 6.22 1.82
N GLU A 69 -7.16 5.89 3.10
CA GLU A 69 -8.27 5.92 4.04
C GLU A 69 -8.42 7.31 4.65
N ALA A 70 -9.52 8.00 4.33
CA ALA A 70 -9.95 9.19 5.05
C ALA A 70 -10.53 8.80 6.43
N VAL A 71 -10.30 9.64 7.45
CA VAL A 71 -10.74 9.37 8.83
C VAL A 71 -12.26 9.22 8.98
N GLY A 72 -13.03 9.62 8.00
CA GLY A 72 -14.48 9.51 7.96
C GLY A 72 -15.10 10.34 6.85
N ARG A 73 -16.44 10.40 6.82
CA ARG A 73 -17.17 11.06 5.75
C ARG A 73 -16.80 12.52 5.55
N MET A 74 -16.64 13.29 6.63
CA MET A 74 -16.30 14.71 6.52
C MET A 74 -14.93 14.93 5.88
N ALA A 75 -13.94 14.11 6.25
CA ALA A 75 -12.60 14.16 5.65
C ALA A 75 -12.61 13.70 4.20
N PHE A 76 -13.44 12.72 3.85
CA PHE A 76 -13.66 12.28 2.47
C PHE A 76 -14.24 13.40 1.60
N GLU A 77 -15.31 14.07 2.05
CA GLU A 77 -15.93 15.19 1.31
C GLU A 77 -14.97 16.40 1.23
N ASP A 78 -14.15 16.67 2.24
CA ASP A 78 -13.08 17.66 2.16
C ASP A 78 -12.06 17.29 1.09
N GLY A 79 -11.72 16.00 1.01
CA GLY A 79 -10.84 15.47 -0.02
C GLY A 79 -11.36 15.72 -1.43
N LEU A 80 -12.67 15.53 -1.67
CA LEU A 80 -13.28 15.80 -2.97
C LEU A 80 -13.17 17.27 -3.35
N ARG A 81 -13.47 18.18 -2.42
CA ARG A 81 -13.33 19.62 -2.66
C ARG A 81 -11.89 20.01 -3.01
N LYS A 82 -10.90 19.37 -2.39
CA LYS A 82 -9.48 19.62 -2.70
C LYS A 82 -9.08 19.10 -4.07
N LEU A 83 -9.58 17.93 -4.49
CA LEU A 83 -9.37 17.41 -5.83
C LEU A 83 -9.99 18.35 -6.88
N GLU A 84 -11.25 18.77 -6.67
CA GLU A 84 -11.95 19.73 -7.55
C GLU A 84 -11.19 21.06 -7.65
N ALA A 85 -10.80 21.64 -6.51
CA ALA A 85 -10.05 22.90 -6.47
C ALA A 85 -8.68 22.83 -7.16
N ALA A 86 -8.07 21.64 -7.17
CA ALA A 86 -6.80 21.38 -7.85
C ALA A 86 -6.98 20.98 -9.33
N GLY A 87 -8.22 20.91 -9.84
CA GLY A 87 -8.52 20.47 -11.20
C GLY A 87 -8.21 18.99 -11.47
N VAL A 88 -8.17 18.18 -10.42
CA VAL A 88 -7.93 16.73 -10.55
C VAL A 88 -9.26 16.04 -10.86
N GLU A 89 -9.33 15.43 -12.04
CA GLU A 89 -10.50 14.64 -12.42
C GLU A 89 -10.61 13.39 -11.55
N PHE A 90 -11.81 13.09 -11.07
CA PHE A 90 -12.10 11.88 -10.33
C PHE A 90 -13.44 11.26 -10.71
N THR A 91 -13.56 9.96 -10.48
CA THR A 91 -14.81 9.21 -10.69
C THR A 91 -15.28 8.62 -9.37
N ARG A 92 -16.52 8.90 -8.98
CA ARG A 92 -17.14 8.24 -7.82
C ARG A 92 -17.43 6.78 -8.13
N GLY A 93 -17.13 5.90 -7.18
CA GLY A 93 -17.57 4.50 -7.25
C GLY A 93 -19.07 4.41 -7.01
N ASP A 94 -19.72 3.58 -7.82
CA ASP A 94 -21.10 3.17 -7.57
C ASP A 94 -21.18 2.14 -6.41
N ALA A 95 -22.39 1.71 -6.08
CA ALA A 95 -22.61 0.75 -4.98
C ALA A 95 -21.87 -0.58 -5.21
N ALA A 96 -21.82 -1.06 -6.47
CA ALA A 96 -21.12 -2.30 -6.81
C ALA A 96 -19.60 -2.16 -6.63
N PHE A 97 -19.04 -1.01 -7.03
CA PHE A 97 -17.62 -0.74 -6.85
C PHE A 97 -17.25 -0.54 -5.38
N CYS A 98 -18.09 0.14 -4.59
CA CYS A 98 -17.91 0.27 -3.15
C CYS A 98 -17.95 -1.10 -2.44
N GLU A 99 -18.86 -2.00 -2.86
CA GLU A 99 -18.92 -3.37 -2.35
C GLU A 99 -17.67 -4.17 -2.73
N LEU A 100 -17.23 -4.07 -3.99
CA LEU A 100 -15.99 -4.70 -4.48
C LEU A 100 -14.78 -4.31 -3.61
N ARG A 101 -14.64 -3.02 -3.29
CA ARG A 101 -13.56 -2.50 -2.43
C ARG A 101 -13.81 -2.77 -0.93
N GLY A 102 -15.03 -3.11 -0.56
CA GLY A 102 -15.42 -3.30 0.85
C GLY A 102 -15.36 -2.02 1.66
N VAL A 103 -15.84 -0.92 1.09
CA VAL A 103 -15.82 0.43 1.70
C VAL A 103 -17.20 1.08 1.66
N ARG A 104 -17.40 2.19 2.38
CA ARG A 104 -18.67 2.93 2.33
C ARG A 104 -18.79 3.79 1.09
N GLU A 105 -17.78 4.58 0.81
CA GLU A 105 -17.67 5.38 -0.42
C GLU A 105 -16.22 5.44 -0.86
N VAL A 106 -16.01 5.58 -2.17
CA VAL A 106 -14.71 5.65 -2.80
C VAL A 106 -14.75 6.52 -4.06
N VAL A 107 -13.68 7.25 -4.31
CA VAL A 107 -13.42 7.92 -5.59
C VAL A 107 -12.07 7.47 -6.15
N ARG A 108 -11.98 7.44 -7.48
CA ARG A 108 -10.77 7.07 -8.22
C ARG A 108 -10.23 8.29 -8.95
N PHE A 109 -8.94 8.52 -8.85
CA PHE A 109 -8.23 9.59 -9.54
C PHE A 109 -6.79 9.17 -9.80
N ARG A 110 -6.06 9.98 -10.56
CA ARG A 110 -4.63 9.73 -10.81
C ARG A 110 -3.79 10.82 -10.19
N ASP A 111 -2.61 10.40 -9.72
CA ASP A 111 -1.56 11.35 -9.38
C ASP A 111 -0.92 11.94 -10.65
N PRO A 112 -0.09 12.98 -10.55
CA PRO A 112 0.56 13.61 -11.71
C PRO A 112 1.48 12.67 -12.52
N VAL A 113 1.94 11.57 -11.93
CA VAL A 113 2.74 10.54 -12.61
C VAL A 113 1.86 9.56 -13.40
N GLY A 114 0.59 9.42 -13.00
CA GLY A 114 -0.38 8.51 -13.59
C GLY A 114 -0.71 7.27 -12.77
N TYR A 115 -0.19 7.14 -11.55
CA TYR A 115 -0.60 6.08 -10.64
C TYR A 115 -2.06 6.24 -10.22
N GLN A 116 -2.78 5.13 -10.20
CA GLN A 116 -4.19 5.11 -9.79
C GLN A 116 -4.30 5.19 -8.27
N TYR A 117 -4.91 6.25 -7.78
CA TYR A 117 -5.29 6.44 -6.39
C TYR A 117 -6.79 6.26 -6.20
N GLU A 118 -7.15 5.80 -5.03
CA GLU A 118 -8.51 5.76 -4.52
C GLU A 118 -8.54 6.49 -3.18
N LEU A 119 -9.44 7.46 -3.00
CA LEU A 119 -9.76 8.02 -1.69
C LEU A 119 -11.06 7.38 -1.22
N PHE A 120 -11.08 6.85 0.00
CA PHE A 120 -12.25 6.18 0.54
C PHE A 120 -12.39 6.40 2.04
N TYR A 121 -13.55 6.01 2.60
CA TYR A 121 -13.72 5.89 4.04
C TYR A 121 -14.57 4.66 4.39
N GLY A 122 -14.45 4.23 5.66
CA GLY A 122 -15.29 3.18 6.23
C GLY A 122 -15.06 1.80 5.63
N GLN A 123 -13.78 1.37 5.59
CA GLN A 123 -13.44 0.01 5.17
C GLN A 123 -14.09 -1.03 6.08
N LYS A 124 -14.69 -2.04 5.49
CA LYS A 124 -15.41 -3.12 6.19
C LYS A 124 -14.46 -4.00 6.99
N TRP A 125 -14.89 -4.32 8.20
CA TRP A 125 -14.29 -5.34 9.04
C TRP A 125 -14.89 -6.71 8.71
N THR A 126 -14.11 -7.76 8.94
CA THR A 126 -14.64 -9.12 8.92
C THR A 126 -14.98 -9.58 10.34
N PRO A 127 -16.06 -10.37 10.54
CA PRO A 127 -16.40 -10.88 11.87
C PRO A 127 -15.43 -11.94 12.39
N ARG A 128 -14.52 -12.41 11.54
CA ARG A 128 -13.49 -13.39 11.94
C ARG A 128 -12.17 -12.68 12.18
N SER A 129 -11.57 -12.91 13.34
CA SER A 129 -10.23 -12.43 13.65
C SER A 129 -9.22 -12.86 12.59
N PHE A 130 -8.20 -12.05 12.42
CA PHE A 130 -7.09 -12.35 11.54
C PHE A 130 -6.34 -13.61 12.02
N ILE A 131 -6.12 -14.53 11.12
CA ILE A 131 -5.29 -15.72 11.34
C ILE A 131 -4.18 -15.69 10.29
N PRO A 132 -2.92 -15.61 10.71
CA PRO A 132 -1.77 -15.70 9.80
C PRO A 132 -1.73 -17.03 9.05
N GLY A 133 -1.22 -17.03 7.83
CA GLY A 133 -1.08 -18.24 7.00
C GLY A 133 0.03 -19.20 7.45
N ARG A 134 0.91 -18.75 8.36
CA ARG A 134 1.93 -19.54 9.09
C ARG A 134 2.06 -19.01 10.52
N PRO A 135 2.80 -19.67 11.41
CA PRO A 135 3.14 -19.09 12.71
C PRO A 135 3.76 -17.70 12.55
N HIS A 136 3.11 -16.68 13.10
CA HIS A 136 3.45 -15.28 12.96
C HIS A 136 2.73 -14.46 14.02
N SER A 137 3.40 -13.47 14.62
CA SER A 137 2.79 -12.63 15.68
C SER A 137 1.79 -11.61 15.17
N GLY A 138 1.64 -11.47 13.85
CA GLY A 138 0.76 -10.50 13.20
C GLY A 138 1.47 -9.22 12.78
N PHE A 139 0.68 -8.31 12.22
CA PHE A 139 1.16 -7.06 11.63
C PHE A 139 0.67 -5.86 12.44
N LEU A 140 1.39 -4.73 12.34
CA LEU A 140 1.01 -3.45 12.91
C LEU A 140 0.16 -2.65 11.88
N ALA A 141 -0.92 -3.25 11.41
CA ALA A 141 -1.77 -2.68 10.37
C ALA A 141 -2.85 -1.73 10.91
N ASP A 142 -3.29 -1.90 12.17
CA ASP A 142 -4.32 -1.05 12.78
C ASP A 142 -3.86 0.41 12.91
N GLU A 143 -2.58 0.60 13.25
CA GLU A 143 -1.98 1.90 13.48
C GLU A 143 -1.25 2.45 12.26
N ARG A 144 -0.81 1.58 11.35
CA ARG A 144 0.09 1.89 10.22
C ARG A 144 -0.50 1.58 8.85
N GLY A 145 -1.78 1.21 8.80
CA GLY A 145 -2.45 0.83 7.57
C GLY A 145 -1.81 -0.40 6.90
N ALA A 146 -1.89 -0.49 5.59
CA ALA A 146 -1.30 -1.58 4.80
C ALA A 146 0.23 -1.46 4.63
N GLY A 147 0.91 -0.71 5.51
CA GLY A 147 2.34 -0.46 5.42
C GLY A 147 2.67 0.77 4.58
N HIS A 148 3.80 0.73 3.87
CA HIS A 148 4.21 1.81 2.96
C HIS A 148 4.57 1.28 1.58
N VAL A 149 4.59 2.18 0.60
CA VAL A 149 5.00 1.86 -0.76
C VAL A 149 6.00 2.87 -1.29
N VAL A 150 7.03 2.36 -2.00
CA VAL A 150 7.95 3.21 -2.76
C VAL A 150 7.72 2.98 -4.25
N LEU A 151 7.39 4.06 -4.94
CA LEU A 151 7.08 4.09 -6.36
C LEU A 151 8.26 4.65 -7.15
N ILE A 152 8.40 4.18 -8.38
CA ILE A 152 9.38 4.69 -9.34
C ILE A 152 8.66 5.65 -10.28
N THR A 153 9.18 6.87 -10.41
CA THR A 153 8.69 7.87 -11.37
C THR A 153 9.74 8.13 -12.46
N PRO A 154 9.30 8.25 -13.73
CA PRO A 154 10.21 8.66 -14.82
C PRO A 154 10.88 9.99 -14.54
N GLU A 155 10.18 10.90 -13.90
CA GLU A 155 10.65 12.21 -13.49
C GLU A 155 10.03 12.61 -12.15
N TYR A 156 10.85 13.17 -11.25
CA TYR A 156 10.38 13.74 -9.99
C TYR A 156 10.13 15.24 -10.18
N THR A 157 8.88 15.61 -10.36
CA THR A 157 8.51 17.00 -10.69
C THR A 157 8.03 17.79 -9.46
N PRO A 158 8.16 19.13 -9.48
CA PRO A 158 7.54 19.98 -8.47
C PRO A 158 6.00 19.86 -8.42
N GLU A 159 5.36 19.46 -9.51
CA GLU A 159 3.92 19.22 -9.58
C GLU A 159 3.52 18.01 -8.74
N LEU A 160 4.26 16.90 -8.86
CA LEU A 160 4.05 15.73 -8.00
C LEU A 160 4.19 16.09 -6.52
N GLU A 161 5.22 16.85 -6.16
CA GLU A 161 5.45 17.27 -4.77
C GLU A 161 4.32 18.15 -4.25
N ARG A 162 3.89 19.16 -5.03
CA ARG A 162 2.72 20.00 -4.67
C ARG A 162 1.44 19.19 -4.54
N PHE A 163 1.20 18.25 -5.45
CA PHE A 163 0.05 17.36 -5.36
C PHE A 163 0.03 16.59 -4.03
N LEU A 164 1.15 16.00 -3.63
CA LEU A 164 1.24 15.24 -2.39
C LEU A 164 1.09 16.14 -1.14
N LEU A 165 1.69 17.31 -1.14
CA LEU A 165 1.65 18.23 0.00
C LEU A 165 0.32 18.98 0.10
N ASP A 166 -0.12 19.63 -0.98
CA ASP A 166 -1.21 20.59 -0.95
C ASP A 166 -2.57 19.90 -1.18
N VAL A 167 -2.64 18.95 -2.11
CA VAL A 167 -3.90 18.25 -2.43
C VAL A 167 -4.12 17.10 -1.47
N MET A 168 -3.18 16.14 -1.41
CA MET A 168 -3.28 14.99 -0.51
C MET A 168 -3.10 15.38 0.97
N GLY A 169 -2.42 16.49 1.24
CA GLY A 169 -2.18 16.98 2.59
C GLY A 169 -1.17 16.15 3.37
N PHE A 170 -0.25 15.49 2.66
CA PHE A 170 0.81 14.72 3.29
C PHE A 170 1.88 15.64 3.89
N HIS A 171 2.60 15.13 4.86
CA HIS A 171 3.79 15.79 5.40
C HIS A 171 5.04 15.33 4.67
N TRP A 172 5.89 16.27 4.32
CA TRP A 172 7.24 15.97 3.87
C TRP A 172 8.06 15.38 5.02
N TYR A 173 8.57 14.17 4.82
CA TYR A 173 9.42 13.51 5.81
C TYR A 173 10.91 13.70 5.51
N GLY A 174 11.29 13.73 4.24
CA GLY A 174 12.68 13.92 3.84
C GLY A 174 12.97 13.50 2.41
N ALA A 175 14.24 13.61 2.04
CA ALA A 175 14.75 13.18 0.75
C ALA A 175 15.74 12.03 0.92
N GLY A 176 15.72 11.06 -0.01
CA GLY A 176 16.73 10.01 -0.08
C GLY A 176 18.06 10.52 -0.61
N ALA A 177 19.15 9.92 -0.12
CA ALA A 177 20.49 10.11 -0.68
C ALA A 177 20.65 9.19 -1.91
N GLY A 178 21.16 9.71 -3.03
CA GLY A 178 21.42 8.89 -4.22
C GLY A 178 21.44 9.69 -5.51
N LYS A 179 21.66 8.99 -6.62
CA LYS A 179 21.54 9.58 -7.96
C LYS A 179 20.05 9.72 -8.31
N GLY A 180 19.55 10.95 -8.32
CA GLY A 180 18.15 11.27 -8.54
C GLY A 180 17.42 11.63 -7.25
N ARG A 181 16.30 12.38 -7.40
CA ARG A 181 15.51 12.83 -6.26
C ARG A 181 14.59 11.72 -5.79
N THR A 182 14.57 11.46 -4.50
CA THR A 182 13.56 10.62 -3.85
C THR A 182 12.91 11.44 -2.75
N GLY A 183 11.58 11.55 -2.78
CA GLY A 183 10.81 12.22 -1.74
C GLY A 183 10.01 11.22 -0.91
N PHE A 184 10.06 11.36 0.40
CA PHE A 184 9.32 10.57 1.37
C PHE A 184 8.21 11.40 1.98
N PHE A 185 6.98 10.86 1.99
CA PHE A 185 5.80 11.55 2.46
C PHE A 185 5.00 10.67 3.42
N ARG A 186 4.44 11.31 4.43
CA ARG A 186 3.63 10.66 5.45
C ARG A 186 2.22 11.21 5.46
N ALA A 187 1.22 10.36 5.57
CA ALA A 187 -0.16 10.76 5.77
C ALA A 187 -0.30 11.57 7.07
N LYS A 188 -1.13 12.60 7.05
CA LYS A 188 -1.23 13.59 8.13
C LYS A 188 -1.52 12.97 9.50
N LEU A 189 -2.36 11.96 9.55
CA LEU A 189 -2.79 11.32 10.80
C LEU A 189 -1.95 10.08 11.16
N ASN A 190 -1.01 9.67 10.31
CA ASN A 190 -0.12 8.55 10.60
C ASN A 190 1.15 9.03 11.31
N ASN A 191 1.17 8.92 12.64
CA ASN A 191 2.33 9.32 13.45
C ASN A 191 3.28 8.16 13.78
N HIS A 192 2.98 6.95 13.29
CA HIS A 192 3.68 5.72 13.68
C HIS A 192 4.72 5.24 12.64
N THR A 193 4.77 5.87 11.47
CA THR A 193 5.71 5.52 10.40
C THR A 193 6.58 6.71 9.99
N SER A 194 7.73 6.43 9.38
CA SER A 194 8.55 7.46 8.75
C SER A 194 7.86 8.02 7.50
N HIS A 195 7.23 7.16 6.72
CA HIS A 195 6.51 7.52 5.50
C HIS A 195 5.46 6.46 5.16
N ASP A 196 4.44 6.85 4.42
CA ASP A 196 3.46 5.96 3.83
C ASP A 196 3.75 5.75 2.35
N ILE A 197 4.30 6.78 1.69
CA ILE A 197 4.66 6.72 0.29
C ILE A 197 5.98 7.46 0.03
N ALA A 198 6.76 6.92 -0.90
CA ALA A 198 7.89 7.62 -1.47
C ALA A 198 7.90 7.49 -2.99
N TYR A 199 8.47 8.50 -3.65
CA TYR A 199 8.71 8.49 -5.08
C TYR A 199 10.20 8.60 -5.35
N GLY A 200 10.77 7.55 -5.95
CA GLY A 200 12.16 7.52 -6.40
C GLY A 200 12.25 7.74 -7.91
N HIS A 201 13.21 8.54 -8.36
CA HIS A 201 13.46 8.75 -9.78
C HIS A 201 14.05 7.49 -10.42
N GLY A 202 13.42 7.01 -11.49
CA GLY A 202 13.90 5.92 -12.33
C GLY A 202 13.67 6.25 -13.80
N PRO A 203 14.69 6.74 -14.55
CA PRO A 203 14.52 7.26 -15.89
C PRO A 203 13.76 6.30 -16.82
N GLY A 204 12.72 6.85 -17.46
CA GLY A 204 11.93 6.16 -18.47
C GLY A 204 11.03 5.02 -17.98
N ARG A 205 10.84 4.84 -16.68
CA ARG A 205 9.99 3.77 -16.15
C ARG A 205 9.10 4.18 -14.99
N MET A 206 7.98 3.49 -14.86
CA MET A 206 7.11 3.46 -13.70
C MET A 206 7.14 2.06 -13.07
N GLY A 207 6.84 1.96 -11.80
CA GLY A 207 6.71 0.67 -11.11
C GLY A 207 6.76 0.80 -9.61
N VAL A 208 6.64 -0.33 -8.92
CA VAL A 208 6.85 -0.43 -7.48
C VAL A 208 8.30 -0.81 -7.23
N GLN A 209 8.98 -0.05 -6.39
CA GLN A 209 10.32 -0.42 -5.93
C GLN A 209 10.20 -1.42 -4.79
N HIS A 210 9.33 -1.14 -3.79
CA HIS A 210 8.96 -2.08 -2.76
C HIS A 210 7.64 -1.71 -2.07
N VAL A 211 7.07 -2.68 -1.39
CA VAL A 211 6.03 -2.51 -0.37
C VAL A 211 6.65 -2.93 0.96
N GLY A 212 6.62 -2.05 1.94
CA GLY A 212 7.13 -2.34 3.28
C GLY A 212 5.98 -2.64 4.25
N LEU A 213 6.15 -3.69 5.06
CA LEU A 213 5.20 -4.13 6.06
C LEU A 213 5.79 -4.07 7.44
N PHE A 214 4.97 -3.73 8.42
CA PHE A 214 5.38 -3.69 9.82
C PHE A 214 4.82 -4.92 10.55
N VAL A 215 5.72 -5.68 11.19
CA VAL A 215 5.35 -6.85 11.99
C VAL A 215 5.43 -6.54 13.48
N ARG A 216 4.67 -7.28 14.30
CA ARG A 216 4.59 -7.03 15.75
C ARG A 216 5.84 -7.43 16.50
N ASN A 217 6.64 -8.36 15.96
CA ASN A 217 7.79 -8.90 16.66
C ASN A 217 8.99 -9.02 15.73
N VAL A 218 10.17 -8.66 16.22
CA VAL A 218 11.45 -8.82 15.51
C VAL A 218 11.73 -10.27 15.13
N ARG A 219 11.23 -11.24 15.92
CA ARG A 219 11.29 -12.66 15.59
C ARG A 219 10.67 -12.96 14.22
N ASP A 220 9.52 -12.33 13.88
CA ASP A 220 8.87 -12.55 12.59
C ASP A 220 9.72 -12.04 11.42
N VAL A 221 10.53 -10.98 11.63
CA VAL A 221 11.50 -10.51 10.64
C VAL A 221 12.57 -11.59 10.41
N GLY A 222 13.14 -12.15 11.49
CA GLY A 222 14.15 -13.20 11.41
C GLY A 222 13.63 -14.49 10.78
N GLU A 223 12.44 -14.95 11.18
CA GLU A 223 11.81 -16.14 10.62
C GLU A 223 11.48 -15.97 9.13
N THR A 224 10.97 -14.79 8.73
CA THR A 224 10.72 -14.50 7.30
C THR A 224 12.04 -14.48 6.52
N TYR A 225 13.09 -13.87 7.07
CA TYR A 225 14.41 -13.86 6.46
C TYR A 225 14.95 -15.29 6.24
N ASP A 226 14.81 -16.17 7.23
CA ASP A 226 15.24 -17.57 7.12
C ASP A 226 14.43 -18.35 6.07
N ILE A 227 13.12 -18.11 5.99
CA ILE A 227 12.25 -18.71 4.96
C ILE A 227 12.69 -18.26 3.57
N VAL A 228 12.92 -16.96 3.37
CA VAL A 228 13.40 -16.37 2.09
C VAL A 228 14.73 -17.01 1.70
N ARG A 229 15.68 -17.13 2.66
CA ARG A 229 16.99 -17.77 2.44
C ARG A 229 16.85 -19.24 2.08
N LYS A 230 16.04 -20.00 2.82
CA LYS A 230 15.80 -21.44 2.56
C LYS A 230 15.16 -21.71 1.20
N ARG A 231 14.28 -20.79 0.74
CA ARG A 231 13.61 -20.89 -0.54
C ARG A 231 14.42 -20.30 -1.70
N GLU A 232 15.63 -19.82 -1.40
CA GLU A 232 16.53 -19.20 -2.38
C GLU A 232 15.87 -18.05 -3.18
N LEU A 233 14.93 -17.33 -2.52
CA LEU A 233 14.29 -16.17 -3.15
C LEU A 233 15.33 -15.04 -3.31
N PRO A 234 15.33 -14.34 -4.45
CA PRO A 234 16.28 -13.27 -4.69
C PRO A 234 16.16 -12.17 -3.62
N MET A 235 17.28 -11.75 -3.07
CA MET A 235 17.32 -10.68 -2.06
C MET A 235 17.88 -9.40 -2.66
N MET A 236 17.23 -8.29 -2.38
CA MET A 236 17.71 -6.96 -2.74
C MET A 236 18.63 -6.40 -1.64
N MET A 237 18.24 -6.54 -0.37
CA MET A 237 19.03 -6.10 0.80
C MET A 237 18.93 -7.14 1.91
N THR A 238 20.04 -7.39 2.59
CA THR A 238 20.09 -8.24 3.77
C THR A 238 19.55 -7.52 5.00
N LEU A 239 19.46 -8.22 6.13
CA LEU A 239 19.05 -7.61 7.41
C LEU A 239 19.90 -6.39 7.73
N GLY A 240 19.22 -5.29 8.03
CA GLY A 240 19.84 -4.01 8.36
C GLY A 240 18.83 -2.98 8.81
N GLN A 241 19.33 -1.78 9.06
CA GLN A 241 18.54 -0.64 9.49
C GLN A 241 18.97 0.59 8.69
N HIS A 242 18.00 1.33 8.16
CA HIS A 242 18.30 2.61 7.53
C HIS A 242 18.60 3.67 8.60
N SER A 243 19.53 4.58 8.32
CA SER A 243 19.86 5.68 9.25
C SER A 243 18.67 6.62 9.52
N GLN A 244 17.77 6.74 8.56
CA GLN A 244 16.59 7.62 8.63
C GLN A 244 15.31 6.88 9.03
N ASP A 245 15.36 5.55 9.09
CA ASP A 245 14.23 4.70 9.45
C ASP A 245 14.74 3.62 10.41
N PRO A 246 14.50 3.75 11.73
CA PRO A 246 15.07 2.88 12.75
C PRO A 246 14.44 1.48 12.81
N HIS A 247 13.81 1.01 11.74
CA HIS A 247 13.24 -0.33 11.65
C HIS A 247 14.25 -1.35 11.14
N LEU A 248 14.37 -2.47 11.84
CA LEU A 248 15.11 -3.64 11.33
C LEU A 248 14.31 -4.20 10.14
N SER A 249 14.94 -4.29 9.00
CA SER A 249 14.29 -4.75 7.77
C SER A 249 15.25 -5.51 6.85
N PHE A 250 14.71 -6.19 5.87
CA PHE A 250 15.41 -6.75 4.73
C PHE A 250 14.48 -6.67 3.50
N TYR A 251 15.02 -6.81 2.30
CA TYR A 251 14.26 -6.69 1.06
C TYR A 251 14.51 -7.90 0.17
N HIS A 252 13.46 -8.44 -0.40
CA HIS A 252 13.51 -9.58 -1.33
C HIS A 252 12.44 -9.44 -2.42
N PHE A 253 12.59 -10.21 -3.49
CA PHE A 253 11.70 -10.25 -4.64
C PHE A 253 10.74 -11.43 -4.56
#